data_33922b6213fbe43e964a9c56b860e9ba
#
_entry.id   33922b6213fbe43e964a9c56b860e9ba
#
_cell.length_a   1.000
_cell.length_b   1.000
_cell.length_c   1.000
_cell.angle_alpha   90.00
_cell.angle_beta   90.00
_cell.angle_gamma   90.00
#
_symmetry.space_group_name_H-M   'P 1'
#
loop_
_entity.id
_entity.type
_entity.pdbx_description
1 polymer ?
#
loop_
_entity_poly.entity_id
_entity_poly.type
_entity_poly.pdbx_seq_one_letter_code
_entity_poly.pdbx_strand_id
1 'polypeptide(L)'
;IYGGSFNLSSVTMKRMGVEVTFVDPDCSPEELDAAFRPNTKAMYGETIANPALTVLDIEKFAAAAHRHGVPLILDNTFATPINCRPFEWGADIVVHSTTKYMDGHAGALGGAIVDSGRFDWTKYPDKYPGLCTPDESYHGVTYTERFGLAGAYITKATVQLMRDLGAVQAPQNAYYLN
;
A
#
# COMPACT_ATOMS: atom_id res chain seq x y z
N ILE A 1 4.12 -8.71 10.91
CA ILE A 1 4.31 -7.29 10.49
C ILE A 1 4.88 -6.47 11.63
N TYR A 2 5.50 -5.33 11.29
CA TYR A 2 6.05 -4.36 12.23
C TYR A 2 5.04 -3.92 13.28
N GLY A 3 5.48 -3.77 14.55
CA GLY A 3 4.58 -3.44 15.66
C GLY A 3 3.79 -2.15 15.48
N GLY A 4 4.37 -1.14 14.83
CA GLY A 4 3.65 0.09 14.48
C GLY A 4 2.53 -0.13 13.46
N SER A 5 2.78 -0.94 12.43
CA SER A 5 1.78 -1.32 11.41
C SER A 5 0.69 -2.20 12.01
N PHE A 6 1.06 -3.11 12.92
CA PHE A 6 0.10 -3.92 13.68
C PHE A 6 -0.83 -3.03 14.53
N ASN A 7 -0.26 -2.11 15.31
CA ASN A 7 -1.06 -1.20 16.14
C ASN A 7 -1.93 -0.25 15.30
N LEU A 8 -1.39 0.28 14.19
CA LEU A 8 -2.17 1.08 13.25
C LEU A 8 -3.41 0.32 12.77
N SER A 9 -3.21 -0.91 12.32
CA SER A 9 -4.27 -1.74 11.76
C SER A 9 -5.27 -2.23 12.82
N SER A 10 -4.79 -2.76 13.94
CA SER A 10 -5.63 -3.40 14.96
C SER A 10 -6.35 -2.42 15.88
N VAL A 11 -5.82 -1.21 16.06
CA VAL A 11 -6.35 -0.21 17.01
C VAL A 11 -6.80 1.06 16.32
N THR A 12 -5.89 1.75 15.62
CA THR A 12 -6.16 3.10 15.10
C THR A 12 -7.18 3.06 13.96
N MET A 13 -6.96 2.21 12.96
CA MET A 13 -7.87 2.08 11.82
C MET A 13 -9.22 1.49 12.23
N LYS A 14 -9.25 0.61 13.23
CA LYS A 14 -10.50 0.11 13.79
C LYS A 14 -11.39 1.22 14.36
N ARG A 15 -10.80 2.23 15.01
CA ARG A 15 -11.53 3.42 15.48
C ARG A 15 -12.10 4.26 14.35
N MET A 16 -11.55 4.14 13.15
CA MET A 16 -12.01 4.80 11.92
C MET A 16 -13.00 3.93 11.12
N GLY A 17 -13.44 2.79 11.68
CA GLY A 17 -14.38 1.88 11.02
C GLY A 17 -13.74 0.92 10.02
N VAL A 18 -12.41 0.79 10.01
CA VAL A 18 -11.71 -0.17 9.15
C VAL A 18 -11.44 -1.45 9.93
N GLU A 19 -11.92 -2.58 9.40
CA GLU A 19 -11.62 -3.90 9.94
C GLU A 19 -10.42 -4.51 9.25
N VAL A 20 -9.59 -5.22 10.03
CA VAL A 20 -8.39 -5.92 9.52
C VAL A 20 -8.45 -7.38 9.97
N THR A 21 -8.25 -8.28 9.03
CA THR A 21 -8.04 -9.71 9.29
C THR A 21 -6.56 -10.02 9.11
N PHE A 22 -5.93 -10.57 10.15
CA PHE A 22 -4.55 -11.03 10.07
C PHE A 22 -4.51 -12.48 9.63
N VAL A 23 -3.59 -12.81 8.73
CA VAL A 23 -3.36 -14.17 8.22
C VAL A 23 -1.89 -14.57 8.45
N ASP A 24 -1.66 -15.85 8.61
CA ASP A 24 -0.31 -16.40 8.67
C ASP A 24 0.32 -16.33 7.26
N PRO A 25 1.57 -15.87 7.09
CA PRO A 25 2.23 -15.87 5.79
C PRO A 25 2.40 -17.28 5.21
N ASP A 26 2.45 -18.31 6.07
CA ASP A 26 2.59 -19.71 5.68
C ASP A 26 1.23 -20.42 5.51
N CYS A 27 0.09 -19.70 5.66
CA CYS A 27 -1.25 -20.28 5.46
C CYS A 27 -1.41 -20.89 4.06
N SER A 28 -2.31 -21.86 3.96
CA SER A 28 -2.65 -22.46 2.66
C SER A 28 -3.35 -21.44 1.74
N PRO A 29 -3.34 -21.66 0.41
CA PRO A 29 -4.11 -20.81 -0.50
C PRO A 29 -5.60 -20.74 -0.15
N GLU A 30 -6.19 -21.83 0.33
CA GLU A 30 -7.59 -21.93 0.71
C GLU A 30 -7.88 -21.10 1.97
N GLU A 31 -7.00 -21.14 2.97
CA GLU A 31 -7.11 -20.31 4.18
C GLU A 31 -6.95 -18.83 3.84
N LEU A 32 -6.02 -18.51 2.91
CA LEU A 32 -5.81 -17.14 2.43
C LEU A 32 -7.05 -16.61 1.71
N ASP A 33 -7.64 -17.40 0.80
CA ASP A 33 -8.86 -17.02 0.08
C ASP A 33 -10.05 -16.86 1.04
N ALA A 34 -10.17 -17.70 2.07
CA ALA A 34 -11.23 -17.61 3.07
C ALA A 34 -11.16 -16.35 3.96
N ALA A 35 -10.01 -15.71 4.03
CA ALA A 35 -9.84 -14.46 4.80
C ALA A 35 -10.44 -13.23 4.09
N PHE A 36 -10.69 -13.31 2.77
CA PHE A 36 -11.29 -12.20 2.04
C PHE A 36 -12.79 -12.10 2.31
N ARG A 37 -13.28 -10.89 2.40
CA ARG A 37 -14.69 -10.53 2.56
C ARG A 37 -15.15 -9.69 1.37
N PRO A 38 -16.46 -9.58 1.08
CA PRO A 38 -16.97 -8.75 -0.01
C PRO A 38 -16.52 -7.29 0.07
N ASN A 39 -16.32 -6.77 1.27
CA ASN A 39 -15.87 -5.41 1.55
C ASN A 39 -14.35 -5.26 1.72
N THR A 40 -13.56 -6.31 1.50
CA THR A 40 -12.09 -6.20 1.52
C THR A 40 -11.61 -5.23 0.44
N LYS A 41 -10.81 -4.24 0.84
CA LYS A 41 -10.32 -3.15 -0.04
C LYS A 41 -8.87 -3.31 -0.46
N ALA A 42 -8.05 -3.95 0.35
CA ALA A 42 -6.63 -4.16 0.05
C ALA A 42 -6.08 -5.34 0.84
N MET A 43 -5.03 -5.92 0.36
CA MET A 43 -4.15 -6.80 1.11
C MET A 43 -2.85 -6.04 1.41
N TYR A 44 -2.36 -6.14 2.64
CA TYR A 44 -1.12 -5.51 3.07
C TYR A 44 -0.16 -6.54 3.67
N GLY A 45 1.12 -6.43 3.34
CA GLY A 45 2.17 -7.26 3.90
C GLY A 45 3.51 -6.54 3.94
N GLU A 46 4.52 -7.24 4.47
CA GLU A 46 5.91 -6.79 4.45
C GLU A 46 6.73 -7.79 3.64
N THR A 47 7.63 -7.29 2.79
CA THR A 47 8.53 -8.17 2.02
C THR A 47 9.38 -9.03 2.95
N ILE A 48 9.91 -8.43 4.02
CA ILE A 48 10.61 -9.09 5.12
C ILE A 48 10.04 -8.55 6.42
N ALA A 49 9.46 -9.43 7.23
CA ALA A 49 8.77 -9.05 8.46
C ALA A 49 9.72 -8.58 9.57
N ASN A 50 9.33 -7.54 10.29
CA ASN A 50 10.01 -7.09 11.50
C ASN A 50 9.17 -7.45 12.75
N PRO A 51 9.69 -8.21 13.75
CA PRO A 51 11.09 -8.66 13.89
C PRO A 51 11.35 -10.11 13.41
N ALA A 52 10.33 -10.81 12.93
CA ALA A 52 10.41 -12.26 12.68
C ALA A 52 11.33 -12.63 11.52
N LEU A 53 11.68 -11.71 10.63
CA LEU A 53 12.46 -11.89 9.40
C LEU A 53 11.86 -12.93 8.42
N THR A 54 10.59 -13.22 8.56
CA THR A 54 9.86 -14.05 7.60
C THR A 54 9.80 -13.34 6.26
N VAL A 55 10.15 -14.04 5.19
CA VAL A 55 10.07 -13.53 3.81
C VAL A 55 8.73 -13.94 3.23
N LEU A 56 8.00 -12.97 2.67
CA LEU A 56 6.68 -13.20 2.10
C LEU A 56 6.79 -13.82 0.69
N ASP A 57 5.99 -14.83 0.42
CA ASP A 57 5.73 -15.32 -0.94
C ASP A 57 4.82 -14.32 -1.68
N ILE A 58 5.44 -13.34 -2.35
CA ILE A 58 4.73 -12.23 -2.98
C ILE A 58 3.78 -12.72 -4.07
N GLU A 59 4.19 -13.72 -4.88
CA GLU A 59 3.37 -14.24 -5.99
C GLU A 59 2.10 -14.92 -5.46
N LYS A 60 2.19 -15.72 -4.40
CA LYS A 60 1.04 -16.33 -3.74
C LYS A 60 0.04 -15.29 -3.28
N PHE A 61 0.52 -14.26 -2.58
CA PHE A 61 -0.32 -13.20 -2.03
C PHE A 61 -0.90 -12.29 -3.12
N ALA A 62 -0.12 -11.94 -4.15
CA ALA A 62 -0.58 -11.17 -5.29
C ALA A 62 -1.68 -11.90 -6.07
N ALA A 63 -1.48 -13.19 -6.34
CA ALA A 63 -2.47 -14.01 -7.03
C ALA A 63 -3.79 -14.09 -6.24
N ALA A 64 -3.74 -14.25 -4.93
CA ALA A 64 -4.94 -14.23 -4.07
C ALA A 64 -5.62 -12.87 -4.11
N ALA A 65 -4.89 -11.77 -3.89
CA ALA A 65 -5.43 -10.42 -3.91
C ALA A 65 -6.14 -10.12 -5.24
N HIS A 66 -5.51 -10.43 -6.36
CA HIS A 66 -6.07 -10.18 -7.70
C HIS A 66 -7.31 -11.03 -7.99
N ARG A 67 -7.37 -12.30 -7.55
CA ARG A 67 -8.60 -13.12 -7.65
C ARG A 67 -9.79 -12.46 -6.97
N HIS A 68 -9.55 -11.77 -5.86
CA HIS A 68 -10.58 -11.07 -5.09
C HIS A 68 -10.77 -9.60 -5.49
N GLY A 69 -10.09 -9.15 -6.55
CA GLY A 69 -10.19 -7.78 -7.07
C GLY A 69 -9.73 -6.72 -6.08
N VAL A 70 -8.64 -7.00 -5.34
CA VAL A 70 -8.01 -6.05 -4.44
C VAL A 70 -6.51 -5.91 -4.75
N PRO A 71 -5.90 -4.73 -4.54
CA PRO A 71 -4.48 -4.56 -4.73
C PRO A 71 -3.69 -5.20 -3.58
N LEU A 72 -2.49 -5.68 -3.90
CA LEU A 72 -1.46 -6.03 -2.93
C LEU A 72 -0.57 -4.82 -2.67
N ILE A 73 -0.55 -4.37 -1.41
CA ILE A 73 0.32 -3.31 -0.90
C ILE A 73 1.44 -3.94 -0.09
N LEU A 74 2.70 -3.66 -0.43
CA LEU A 74 3.84 -4.20 0.28
C LEU A 74 4.73 -3.12 0.88
N ASP A 75 5.02 -3.26 2.16
CA ASP A 75 6.10 -2.53 2.80
C ASP A 75 7.42 -3.21 2.47
N ASN A 76 8.22 -2.53 1.66
CA ASN A 76 9.53 -3.01 1.21
C ASN A 76 10.70 -2.31 1.92
N THR A 77 10.44 -1.80 3.11
CA THR A 77 11.42 -1.01 3.90
C THR A 77 12.72 -1.77 4.11
N PHE A 78 12.66 -3.05 4.50
CA PHE A 78 13.86 -3.84 4.81
C PHE A 78 14.65 -4.21 3.57
N ALA A 79 13.99 -4.67 2.52
CA ALA A 79 14.67 -5.12 1.31
C ALA A 79 15.20 -3.95 0.48
N THR A 80 14.50 -2.82 0.47
CA THR A 80 14.70 -1.69 -0.45
C THR A 80 14.57 -2.10 -1.93
N PRO A 81 14.52 -1.18 -2.89
CA PRO A 81 14.50 -1.54 -4.31
C PRO A 81 15.79 -2.23 -4.81
N ILE A 82 16.85 -2.22 -4.00
CA ILE A 82 18.12 -2.87 -4.35
C ILE A 82 18.02 -4.38 -4.21
N ASN A 83 17.44 -4.86 -3.09
CA ASN A 83 17.36 -6.30 -2.82
C ASN A 83 16.06 -6.95 -3.30
N CYS A 84 14.97 -6.20 -3.39
CA CYS A 84 13.70 -6.68 -3.91
C CYS A 84 12.92 -5.58 -4.62
N ARG A 85 12.38 -5.91 -5.79
CA ARG A 85 11.46 -5.07 -6.56
C ARG A 85 10.09 -5.76 -6.61
N PRO A 86 9.21 -5.51 -5.64
CA PRO A 86 7.97 -6.27 -5.49
C PRO A 86 7.05 -6.23 -6.72
N PHE A 87 7.16 -5.21 -7.57
CA PHE A 87 6.39 -5.13 -8.82
C PHE A 87 6.73 -6.23 -9.82
N GLU A 88 7.93 -6.78 -9.78
CA GLU A 88 8.34 -7.91 -10.63
C GLU A 88 7.64 -9.21 -10.20
N TRP A 89 7.11 -9.25 -8.95
CA TRP A 89 6.45 -10.39 -8.33
C TRP A 89 4.93 -10.19 -8.15
N GLY A 90 4.37 -9.13 -8.73
CA GLY A 90 2.92 -8.92 -8.77
C GLY A 90 2.35 -7.95 -7.74
N ALA A 91 3.15 -7.30 -6.91
CA ALA A 91 2.65 -6.22 -6.05
C ALA A 91 2.12 -5.05 -6.89
N ASP A 92 1.12 -4.35 -6.37
CA ASP A 92 0.50 -3.21 -7.04
C ASP A 92 1.01 -1.87 -6.48
N ILE A 93 1.18 -1.81 -5.16
CA ILE A 93 1.65 -0.62 -4.45
C ILE A 93 2.78 -1.03 -3.52
N VAL A 94 3.82 -0.23 -3.46
CA VAL A 94 4.96 -0.44 -2.56
C VAL A 94 5.14 0.79 -1.68
N VAL A 95 5.31 0.56 -0.39
CA VAL A 95 5.63 1.61 0.57
C VAL A 95 7.00 1.39 1.18
N HIS A 96 7.65 2.48 1.58
CA HIS A 96 8.93 2.45 2.26
C HIS A 96 8.94 3.45 3.41
N SER A 97 9.46 3.04 4.55
CA SER A 97 10.04 4.00 5.48
C SER A 97 11.43 4.37 4.95
N THR A 98 11.53 5.50 4.27
CA THR A 98 12.82 5.95 3.71
C THR A 98 13.82 6.29 4.82
N THR A 99 13.33 6.53 6.04
CA THR A 99 14.10 6.71 7.28
C THR A 99 15.09 5.57 7.55
N LYS A 100 14.80 4.36 7.06
CA LYS A 100 15.52 3.13 7.43
C LYS A 100 16.67 2.86 6.45
N TYR A 101 16.62 1.75 5.74
CA TYR A 101 17.72 1.31 4.88
C TYR A 101 17.93 2.15 3.61
N MET A 102 16.92 2.93 3.17
CA MET A 102 17.12 3.84 2.05
C MET A 102 18.02 5.02 2.43
N ASP A 103 17.80 5.63 3.61
CA ASP A 103 18.71 6.63 4.19
C ASP A 103 20.01 5.99 4.68
N GLY A 104 19.93 4.78 5.24
CA GLY A 104 21.07 4.00 5.72
C GLY A 104 21.57 4.38 7.12
N HIS A 105 21.24 5.56 7.63
CA HIS A 105 21.71 6.08 8.92
C HIS A 105 20.56 6.49 9.86
N ALA A 106 19.32 6.36 9.42
CA ALA A 106 18.13 6.84 10.12
C ALA A 106 18.18 8.34 10.51
N GLY A 107 18.91 9.12 9.72
CA GLY A 107 19.10 10.56 9.94
C GLY A 107 18.01 11.40 9.27
N ALA A 108 17.45 10.94 8.17
CA ALA A 108 16.45 11.65 7.37
C ALA A 108 15.07 10.95 7.47
N LEU A 109 14.21 11.46 8.35
CA LEU A 109 12.85 10.93 8.51
C LEU A 109 12.04 11.12 7.23
N GLY A 110 11.42 10.04 6.73
CA GLY A 110 10.58 10.11 5.55
C GLY A 110 9.92 8.80 5.16
N GLY A 111 9.11 8.88 4.12
CA GLY A 111 8.42 7.75 3.53
C GLY A 111 8.20 7.93 2.04
N ALA A 112 8.00 6.83 1.34
CA ALA A 112 7.66 6.84 -0.08
C ALA A 112 6.52 5.85 -0.34
N ILE A 113 5.63 6.24 -1.26
CA ILE A 113 4.60 5.39 -1.83
C ILE A 113 4.87 5.32 -3.33
N VAL A 114 4.94 4.12 -3.87
CA VAL A 114 5.15 3.87 -5.29
C VAL A 114 4.00 3.03 -5.80
N ASP A 115 3.36 3.48 -6.87
CA ASP A 115 2.27 2.77 -7.55
C ASP A 115 2.81 2.11 -8.82
N SER A 116 2.49 0.86 -9.05
CA SER A 116 2.83 0.17 -10.30
C SER A 116 2.07 0.72 -11.50
N GLY A 117 0.93 1.36 -11.28
CA GLY A 117 0.00 1.81 -12.31
C GLY A 117 -0.69 0.70 -13.08
N ARG A 118 -0.66 -0.55 -12.58
CA ARG A 118 -1.19 -1.72 -13.29
C ARG A 118 -2.52 -2.20 -12.76
N PHE A 119 -2.86 -1.91 -11.50
CA PHE A 119 -4.12 -2.35 -10.93
C PHE A 119 -5.29 -1.61 -11.59
N ASP A 120 -6.21 -2.36 -12.15
CA ASP A 120 -7.36 -1.80 -12.89
C ASP A 120 -8.52 -1.49 -11.94
N TRP A 121 -8.49 -0.29 -11.36
CA TRP A 121 -9.53 0.24 -10.48
C TRP A 121 -10.91 0.25 -11.13
N THR A 122 -10.96 0.44 -12.46
CA THR A 122 -12.21 0.58 -13.21
C THR A 122 -13.01 -0.70 -13.33
N LYS A 123 -12.37 -1.85 -13.11
CA LYS A 123 -13.06 -3.15 -13.04
C LYS A 123 -13.90 -3.31 -11.76
N TYR A 124 -13.63 -2.49 -10.74
CA TYR A 124 -14.26 -2.62 -9.43
C TYR A 124 -14.74 -1.25 -8.90
N PRO A 125 -15.57 -0.49 -9.68
CA PRO A 125 -15.92 0.89 -9.33
C PRO A 125 -16.68 0.98 -8.00
N ASP A 126 -17.54 0.01 -7.69
CA ASP A 126 -18.27 -0.05 -6.41
C ASP A 126 -17.34 -0.33 -5.23
N LYS A 127 -16.23 -0.99 -5.48
CA LYS A 127 -15.22 -1.26 -4.45
C LYS A 127 -14.34 -0.03 -4.22
N TYR A 128 -14.05 0.76 -5.28
CA TYR A 128 -13.17 1.94 -5.23
C TYR A 128 -13.85 3.22 -5.73
N PRO A 129 -15.01 3.58 -5.17
CA PRO A 129 -15.74 4.77 -5.64
C PRO A 129 -14.89 6.03 -5.54
N GLY A 130 -14.02 6.15 -4.53
CA GLY A 130 -13.13 7.29 -4.37
C GLY A 130 -12.15 7.56 -5.52
N LEU A 131 -11.95 6.59 -6.43
CA LEU A 131 -11.13 6.74 -7.64
C LEU A 131 -11.99 6.78 -8.92
N CYS A 132 -13.19 6.20 -8.87
CA CYS A 132 -14.02 5.94 -10.05
C CYS A 132 -15.28 6.82 -10.13
N THR A 133 -15.48 7.73 -9.17
CA THR A 133 -16.57 8.72 -9.19
C THR A 133 -16.03 10.14 -9.01
N PRO A 134 -16.81 11.18 -9.40
CA PRO A 134 -16.40 12.56 -9.21
C PRO A 134 -16.08 12.88 -7.74
N ASP A 135 -14.94 13.50 -7.50
CA ASP A 135 -14.47 13.90 -6.17
C ASP A 135 -14.62 15.41 -5.97
N GLU A 136 -15.55 15.81 -5.10
CA GLU A 136 -15.81 17.22 -4.79
C GLU A 136 -14.58 17.92 -4.19
N SER A 137 -13.72 17.20 -3.46
CA SER A 137 -12.51 17.77 -2.86
C SER A 137 -11.45 18.12 -3.90
N TYR A 138 -11.62 17.65 -5.15
CA TYR A 138 -10.73 17.92 -6.27
C TYR A 138 -11.53 18.32 -7.53
N HIS A 139 -12.34 19.35 -7.40
CA HIS A 139 -13.08 19.99 -8.50
C HIS A 139 -14.03 19.06 -9.29
N GLY A 140 -14.56 18.01 -8.67
CA GLY A 140 -15.43 17.04 -9.32
C GLY A 140 -14.72 16.10 -10.31
N VAL A 141 -13.40 15.94 -10.20
CA VAL A 141 -12.62 15.08 -11.07
C VAL A 141 -12.84 13.61 -10.71
N THR A 142 -13.05 12.76 -11.70
CA THR A 142 -12.91 11.29 -11.58
C THR A 142 -11.46 10.93 -11.86
N TYR A 143 -10.75 10.42 -10.85
CA TYR A 143 -9.29 10.20 -10.96
C TYR A 143 -8.92 9.21 -12.06
N THR A 144 -9.65 8.10 -12.18
CA THR A 144 -9.40 7.07 -13.21
C THR A 144 -9.60 7.60 -14.62
N GLU A 145 -10.58 8.47 -14.84
CA GLU A 145 -10.85 9.07 -16.16
C GLU A 145 -9.79 10.13 -16.52
N ARG A 146 -9.41 10.95 -15.52
CA ARG A 146 -8.52 12.09 -15.77
C ARG A 146 -7.05 11.67 -15.85
N PHE A 147 -6.61 10.71 -15.03
CA PHE A 147 -5.20 10.37 -14.86
C PHE A 147 -4.86 8.94 -15.28
N GLY A 148 -5.87 8.16 -15.72
CA GLY A 148 -5.68 6.76 -16.08
C GLY A 148 -5.28 5.87 -14.90
N LEU A 149 -4.97 4.61 -15.17
CA LEU A 149 -4.58 3.67 -14.12
C LEU A 149 -3.26 4.08 -13.46
N ALA A 150 -2.30 4.55 -14.24
CA ALA A 150 -0.97 4.91 -13.76
C ALA A 150 -0.94 6.15 -12.85
N GLY A 151 -1.95 7.01 -12.92
CA GLY A 151 -1.97 8.25 -12.16
C GLY A 151 -3.07 8.36 -11.11
N ALA A 152 -4.15 7.59 -11.21
CA ALA A 152 -5.33 7.77 -10.38
C ALA A 152 -5.04 7.68 -8.87
N TYR A 153 -4.43 6.59 -8.46
CA TYR A 153 -4.15 6.35 -7.04
C TYR A 153 -3.16 7.36 -6.46
N ILE A 154 -2.02 7.54 -7.14
CA ILE A 154 -0.95 8.40 -6.63
C ILE A 154 -1.35 9.89 -6.64
N THR A 155 -2.14 10.32 -7.63
CA THR A 155 -2.66 11.68 -7.65
C THR A 155 -3.60 11.92 -6.47
N LYS A 156 -4.57 11.02 -6.21
CA LYS A 156 -5.46 11.14 -5.06
C LYS A 156 -4.68 11.13 -3.74
N ALA A 157 -3.73 10.23 -3.59
CA ALA A 157 -2.88 10.17 -2.39
C ALA A 157 -2.17 11.51 -2.15
N THR A 158 -1.69 12.17 -3.20
CA THR A 158 -0.96 13.44 -3.12
C THR A 158 -1.89 14.64 -2.91
N VAL A 159 -2.88 14.81 -3.79
CA VAL A 159 -3.67 16.06 -3.82
C VAL A 159 -4.77 16.11 -2.77
N GLN A 160 -5.12 14.99 -2.18
CA GLN A 160 -6.11 14.91 -1.10
C GLN A 160 -5.47 14.46 0.22
N LEU A 161 -5.02 13.23 0.30
CA LEU A 161 -4.63 12.64 1.58
C LEU A 161 -3.35 13.27 2.15
N MET A 162 -2.30 13.41 1.35
CA MET A 162 -1.06 14.06 1.78
C MET A 162 -1.31 15.53 2.13
N ARG A 163 -2.05 16.25 1.31
CA ARG A 163 -2.42 17.65 1.53
C ARG A 163 -3.19 17.82 2.84
N ASP A 164 -4.23 17.00 3.05
CA ASP A 164 -5.17 17.20 4.16
C ASP A 164 -4.64 16.64 5.49
N LEU A 165 -3.85 15.56 5.46
CA LEU A 165 -3.25 14.94 6.63
C LEU A 165 -1.85 15.48 6.96
N GLY A 166 -1.21 16.20 6.03
CA GLY A 166 0.08 16.83 6.25
C GLY A 166 1.27 15.86 6.31
N ALA A 167 1.13 14.63 5.79
CA ALA A 167 2.19 13.62 5.77
C ALA A 167 3.23 13.95 4.68
N VAL A 168 3.91 15.07 4.82
CA VAL A 168 4.90 15.59 3.86
C VAL A 168 6.29 15.45 4.43
N GLN A 169 7.22 14.91 3.64
CA GLN A 169 8.62 14.84 4.00
C GLN A 169 9.25 16.23 3.99
N ALA A 170 10.07 16.55 5.01
CA ALA A 170 10.82 17.80 5.03
C ALA A 170 11.75 17.90 3.83
N PRO A 171 11.83 19.06 3.16
CA PRO A 171 12.67 19.24 1.95
C PRO A 171 14.14 18.87 2.16
N GLN A 172 14.69 19.15 3.33
CA GLN A 172 16.05 18.76 3.70
C GLN A 172 16.22 17.25 3.76
N ASN A 173 15.25 16.52 4.31
CA ASN A 173 15.28 15.06 4.36
C ASN A 173 15.19 14.46 2.94
N ALA A 174 14.38 15.06 2.07
CA ALA A 174 14.31 14.65 0.67
C ALA A 174 15.64 14.87 -0.05
N TYR A 175 16.33 15.97 0.25
CA TYR A 175 17.66 16.27 -0.30
C TYR A 175 18.71 15.24 0.12
N TYR A 176 18.71 14.83 1.39
CA TYR A 176 19.69 13.84 1.90
C TYR A 176 19.44 12.42 1.38
N LEU A 177 18.23 12.13 0.90
CA LEU A 177 17.85 10.81 0.36
C LEU A 177 18.23 10.64 -1.14
N ASN A 178 18.58 11.72 -1.83
CA ASN A 178 18.98 11.72 -3.24
C ASN A 178 20.53 11.64 -3.38
#